data_4413f46280ddcb7b75faad93f9e844f2
#
_entry.id   4413f46280ddcb7b75faad93f9e844f2
#
_cell.length_a   1.000
_cell.length_b   1.000
_cell.length_c   1.000
_cell.angle_alpha   90.00
_cell.angle_beta   90.00
_cell.angle_gamma   90.00
#
_symmetry.space_group_name_H-M   'P 1'
#
loop_
_entity.id
_entity.type
_entity.pdbx_description
1 polymer ?
#
loop_
_entity_poly.entity_id
_entity_poly.type
_entity_poly.pdbx_seq_one_letter_code
_entity_poly.pdbx_strand_id
1 'polypeptide(L)'
;MLEIKDLYCGYDGIDVVKGVSFKVEPGQNLSIVGPNGCGKTTLLRAIANLIEYKGEIKIDGEEVNHIKRRELAKKVALMTQTSEIYFPYTVFETVALGRYAHLQGAFSTLSKEDEEKVLSCLNTVGLLDSKDRIINELSGGQLQRVYLARAFAQDPDILLLDEPTNHLDLKCQIEILVYVNKWIKENNKTVIGVLHDLNLVQMFSESILMLKDGKIVSLGDAKDVLEKEKLKSVYGIDIKNFMLEALGKWK
;
A
#
# COMPACT_ATOMS: atom_id res chain seq x y z
N MET A 1 -7.34 -13.05 -6.29
CA MET A 1 -6.03 -13.69 -6.00
C MET A 1 -4.95 -13.05 -6.83
N LEU A 2 -3.83 -12.63 -6.23
CA LEU A 2 -2.63 -12.16 -6.93
C LEU A 2 -1.60 -13.29 -6.96
N GLU A 3 -1.05 -13.58 -8.13
CA GLU A 3 0.02 -14.56 -8.32
C GLU A 3 1.19 -13.92 -9.06
N ILE A 4 2.40 -14.06 -8.51
CA ILE A 4 3.65 -13.56 -9.08
C ILE A 4 4.60 -14.73 -9.26
N LYS A 5 5.21 -14.87 -10.46
CA LYS A 5 6.16 -15.92 -10.79
C LYS A 5 7.38 -15.35 -11.48
N ASP A 6 8.55 -15.70 -10.96
CA ASP A 6 9.87 -15.39 -11.50
C ASP A 6 10.00 -13.94 -11.96
N LEU A 7 9.52 -13.01 -11.11
CA LEU A 7 9.48 -11.60 -11.42
C LEU A 7 10.87 -10.96 -11.35
N TYR A 8 11.27 -10.34 -12.46
CA TYR A 8 12.44 -9.47 -12.53
C TYR A 8 11.99 -8.09 -13.01
N CYS A 9 12.35 -7.04 -12.30
CA CYS A 9 12.06 -5.67 -12.70
C CYS A 9 13.06 -4.68 -12.08
N GLY A 10 13.20 -3.51 -12.72
CA GLY A 10 14.10 -2.47 -12.28
C GLY A 10 14.09 -1.27 -13.20
N TYR A 11 15.20 -0.56 -13.27
CA TYR A 11 15.35 0.67 -14.04
C TYR A 11 16.65 0.64 -14.84
N ASP A 12 16.67 1.26 -16.02
CA ASP A 12 17.84 1.41 -16.87
C ASP A 12 18.60 0.09 -17.16
N GLY A 13 17.83 -1.00 -17.32
CA GLY A 13 18.38 -2.34 -17.57
C GLY A 13 18.96 -3.05 -16.35
N ILE A 14 18.86 -2.47 -15.16
CA ILE A 14 19.34 -3.06 -13.91
C ILE A 14 18.15 -3.65 -13.14
N ASP A 15 18.15 -4.99 -12.97
CA ASP A 15 17.13 -5.66 -12.18
C ASP A 15 17.33 -5.38 -10.68
N VAL A 16 16.38 -4.66 -10.09
CA VAL A 16 16.30 -4.38 -8.65
C VAL A 16 15.58 -5.52 -7.92
N VAL A 17 14.49 -6.05 -8.51
CA VAL A 17 13.80 -7.26 -8.07
C VAL A 17 14.29 -8.42 -8.92
N LYS A 18 14.59 -9.57 -8.30
CA LYS A 18 15.36 -10.67 -8.94
C LYS A 18 14.75 -12.02 -8.65
N GLY A 19 13.85 -12.49 -9.53
CA GLY A 19 13.25 -13.84 -9.45
C GLY A 19 12.31 -14.00 -8.26
N VAL A 20 11.47 -13.01 -8.01
CA VAL A 20 10.51 -13.01 -6.90
C VAL A 20 9.25 -13.78 -7.31
N SER A 21 8.85 -14.77 -6.48
CA SER A 21 7.64 -15.57 -6.69
C SER A 21 6.85 -15.70 -5.39
N PHE A 22 5.58 -15.32 -5.38
CA PHE A 22 4.65 -15.49 -4.25
C PHE A 22 3.20 -15.34 -4.69
N LYS A 23 2.27 -15.67 -3.76
CA LYS A 23 0.83 -15.48 -3.96
C LYS A 23 0.24 -14.74 -2.78
N VAL A 24 -0.84 -14.00 -3.06
CA VAL A 24 -1.65 -13.33 -2.04
C VAL A 24 -3.11 -13.68 -2.30
N GLU A 25 -3.76 -14.24 -1.28
CA GLU A 25 -5.15 -14.64 -1.36
C GLU A 25 -6.08 -13.41 -1.20
N PRO A 26 -7.32 -13.49 -1.73
CA PRO A 26 -8.32 -12.44 -1.51
C PRO A 26 -8.56 -12.21 -0.02
N GLY A 27 -8.68 -10.94 0.37
CA GLY A 27 -8.92 -10.54 1.76
C GLY A 27 -7.68 -10.54 2.64
N GLN A 28 -6.51 -10.94 2.13
CA GLN A 28 -5.27 -11.03 2.90
C GLN A 28 -4.59 -9.66 3.05
N ASN A 29 -3.98 -9.43 4.23
CA ASN A 29 -3.11 -8.30 4.50
C ASN A 29 -1.65 -8.75 4.53
N LEU A 30 -0.87 -8.41 3.50
CA LEU A 30 0.55 -8.71 3.36
C LEU A 30 1.40 -7.46 3.58
N SER A 31 2.34 -7.51 4.52
CA SER A 31 3.35 -6.45 4.64
C SER A 31 4.68 -6.86 4.03
N ILE A 32 5.27 -5.94 3.26
CA ILE A 32 6.62 -6.10 2.69
C ILE A 32 7.60 -5.34 3.57
N VAL A 33 8.61 -6.04 4.09
CA VAL A 33 9.67 -5.48 4.93
C VAL A 33 11.05 -5.74 4.31
N GLY A 34 12.03 -4.96 4.72
CA GLY A 34 13.43 -5.12 4.28
C GLY A 34 14.17 -3.79 4.26
N PRO A 35 15.51 -3.79 4.09
CA PRO A 35 16.33 -2.59 4.06
C PRO A 35 15.93 -1.61 2.95
N ASN A 36 16.36 -0.36 3.08
CA ASN A 36 16.16 0.63 2.01
C ASN A 36 16.92 0.18 0.75
N GLY A 37 16.31 0.40 -0.41
CA GLY A 37 16.89 0.00 -1.70
C GLY A 37 16.75 -1.49 -2.06
N CYS A 38 16.14 -2.35 -1.22
CA CYS A 38 16.01 -3.78 -1.53
C CYS A 38 14.94 -4.14 -2.57
N GLY A 39 14.19 -3.14 -3.11
CA GLY A 39 13.23 -3.34 -4.21
C GLY A 39 11.75 -3.31 -3.82
N LYS A 40 11.38 -2.90 -2.60
CA LYS A 40 9.98 -2.89 -2.12
C LYS A 40 9.06 -2.03 -3.00
N THR A 41 9.37 -0.76 -3.18
CA THR A 41 8.64 0.17 -4.07
C THR A 41 8.63 -0.31 -5.51
N THR A 42 9.76 -0.85 -6.00
CA THR A 42 9.88 -1.38 -7.36
C THR A 42 8.93 -2.57 -7.57
N LEU A 43 8.82 -3.45 -6.58
CA LEU A 43 7.88 -4.57 -6.60
C LEU A 43 6.41 -4.08 -6.65
N LEU A 44 6.03 -3.09 -5.82
CA LEU A 44 4.68 -2.52 -5.86
C LEU A 44 4.37 -1.87 -7.23
N ARG A 45 5.34 -1.15 -7.80
CA ARG A 45 5.17 -0.53 -9.13
C ARG A 45 5.03 -1.55 -10.25
N ALA A 46 5.73 -2.68 -10.18
CA ALA A 46 5.57 -3.77 -11.13
C ALA A 46 4.17 -4.41 -11.01
N ILE A 47 3.67 -4.67 -9.78
CA ILE A 47 2.32 -5.19 -9.54
C ILE A 47 1.26 -4.24 -10.11
N ALA A 48 1.46 -2.93 -9.96
CA ALA A 48 0.57 -1.91 -10.52
C ALA A 48 0.73 -1.71 -12.05
N ASN A 49 1.61 -2.46 -12.72
CA ASN A 49 1.94 -2.33 -14.14
C ASN A 49 2.39 -0.90 -14.53
N LEU A 50 3.22 -0.28 -13.67
CA LEU A 50 3.77 1.07 -13.87
C LEU A 50 5.21 1.04 -14.37
N ILE A 51 5.87 -0.11 -14.36
CA ILE A 51 7.22 -0.33 -14.89
C ILE A 51 7.25 -1.66 -15.65
N GLU A 52 8.17 -1.79 -16.58
CA GLU A 52 8.39 -3.03 -17.30
C GLU A 52 8.95 -4.12 -16.39
N TYR A 53 8.54 -5.36 -16.65
CA TYR A 53 9.01 -6.53 -15.91
C TYR A 53 9.13 -7.75 -16.81
N LYS A 54 9.88 -8.76 -16.33
CA LYS A 54 9.95 -10.12 -16.87
C LYS A 54 9.36 -11.08 -15.83
N GLY A 55 8.83 -12.22 -16.28
CA GLY A 55 8.09 -13.17 -15.46
C GLY A 55 6.58 -12.96 -15.61
N GLU A 56 5.80 -13.41 -14.65
CA GLU A 56 4.34 -13.37 -14.71
C GLU A 56 3.77 -12.65 -13.48
N ILE A 57 2.78 -11.76 -13.71
CA ILE A 57 1.92 -11.17 -12.68
C ILE A 57 0.48 -11.40 -13.12
N LYS A 58 -0.28 -12.17 -12.33
CA LYS A 58 -1.69 -12.48 -12.62
C LYS A 58 -2.60 -12.01 -11.50
N ILE A 59 -3.73 -11.42 -11.88
CA ILE A 59 -4.85 -11.09 -10.98
C ILE A 59 -6.05 -11.92 -11.43
N ASP A 60 -6.54 -12.78 -10.55
CA ASP A 60 -7.65 -13.71 -10.81
C ASP A 60 -7.42 -14.58 -12.07
N GLY A 61 -6.17 -14.98 -12.28
CA GLY A 61 -5.74 -15.81 -13.40
C GLY A 61 -5.47 -15.05 -14.72
N GLU A 62 -5.79 -13.75 -14.80
CA GLU A 62 -5.53 -12.91 -15.96
C GLU A 62 -4.18 -12.20 -15.84
N GLU A 63 -3.35 -12.27 -16.88
CA GLU A 63 -2.04 -11.60 -16.92
C GLU A 63 -2.20 -10.07 -16.94
N VAL A 64 -1.54 -9.38 -15.99
CA VAL A 64 -1.70 -7.92 -15.79
C VAL A 64 -1.39 -7.11 -17.06
N ASN A 65 -0.40 -7.53 -17.86
CA ASN A 65 -0.06 -6.89 -19.14
C ASN A 65 -1.18 -6.97 -20.19
N HIS A 66 -2.11 -7.90 -20.06
CA HIS A 66 -3.23 -8.06 -20.99
C HIS A 66 -4.47 -7.28 -20.56
N ILE A 67 -4.51 -6.84 -19.31
CA ILE A 67 -5.63 -6.07 -18.76
C ILE A 67 -5.54 -4.63 -19.29
N LYS A 68 -6.61 -4.10 -19.86
CA LYS A 68 -6.67 -2.70 -20.26
C LYS A 68 -6.44 -1.80 -19.06
N ARG A 69 -5.61 -0.75 -19.21
CA ARG A 69 -5.19 0.14 -18.13
C ARG A 69 -6.35 0.65 -17.25
N ARG A 70 -7.49 0.97 -17.86
CA ARG A 70 -8.68 1.42 -17.12
C ARG A 70 -9.30 0.32 -16.26
N GLU A 71 -9.35 -0.91 -16.76
CA GLU A 71 -9.88 -2.06 -16.02
C GLU A 71 -8.90 -2.48 -14.92
N LEU A 72 -7.59 -2.41 -15.18
CA LEU A 72 -6.57 -2.62 -14.15
C LEU A 72 -6.71 -1.59 -13.02
N ALA A 73 -6.97 -0.32 -13.35
CA ALA A 73 -7.19 0.73 -12.36
C ALA A 73 -8.45 0.53 -11.50
N LYS A 74 -9.40 -0.33 -11.88
CA LYS A 74 -10.51 -0.76 -11.02
C LYS A 74 -10.11 -1.92 -10.10
N LYS A 75 -9.12 -2.72 -10.50
CA LYS A 75 -8.64 -3.88 -9.72
C LYS A 75 -7.51 -3.52 -8.75
N VAL A 76 -6.64 -2.57 -9.12
CA VAL A 76 -5.44 -2.22 -8.35
C VAL A 76 -5.36 -0.72 -8.14
N ALA A 77 -5.23 -0.29 -6.89
CA ALA A 77 -4.86 1.07 -6.54
C ALA A 77 -3.46 1.09 -5.90
N LEU A 78 -2.66 2.09 -6.23
CA LEU A 78 -1.37 2.34 -5.60
C LEU A 78 -1.37 3.71 -4.91
N MET A 79 -1.20 3.71 -3.60
CA MET A 79 -0.91 4.89 -2.82
C MET A 79 0.60 5.02 -2.66
N THR A 80 1.20 6.04 -3.28
CA THR A 80 2.63 6.33 -3.19
C THR A 80 2.94 7.34 -2.08
N GLN A 81 4.15 7.30 -1.57
CA GLN A 81 4.65 8.22 -0.54
C GLN A 81 4.58 9.70 -0.93
N THR A 82 4.81 10.02 -2.21
CA THR A 82 4.78 11.38 -2.74
C THR A 82 3.64 11.55 -3.72
N SER A 83 2.59 12.24 -3.29
CA SER A 83 1.55 12.74 -4.17
C SER A 83 1.50 14.27 -3.99
N GLU A 84 2.40 14.99 -4.68
CA GLU A 84 2.29 16.45 -4.74
C GLU A 84 1.11 16.81 -5.65
N ILE A 85 0.07 17.36 -5.06
CA ILE A 85 -1.04 17.93 -5.81
C ILE A 85 -0.78 19.45 -5.86
N TYR A 86 -0.42 19.93 -7.04
CA TYR A 86 -0.10 21.35 -7.26
C TYR A 86 -1.31 22.27 -7.35
N PHE A 87 -2.51 21.70 -7.47
CA PHE A 87 -3.75 22.46 -7.60
C PHE A 87 -4.47 22.57 -6.25
N PRO A 88 -5.12 23.71 -5.97
CA PRO A 88 -5.86 23.94 -4.72
C PRO A 88 -7.22 23.24 -4.73
N TYR A 89 -7.21 21.91 -4.89
CA TYR A 89 -8.41 21.10 -4.79
C TYR A 89 -8.93 21.05 -3.35
N THR A 90 -10.24 20.92 -3.20
CA THR A 90 -10.86 20.56 -1.93
C THR A 90 -10.55 19.10 -1.57
N VAL A 91 -10.77 18.75 -0.32
CA VAL A 91 -10.67 17.37 0.17
C VAL A 91 -11.60 16.45 -0.63
N PHE A 92 -12.86 16.89 -0.85
CA PHE A 92 -13.82 16.13 -1.66
C PHE A 92 -13.33 15.92 -3.09
N GLU A 93 -12.91 16.97 -3.78
CA GLU A 93 -12.41 16.87 -5.17
C GLU A 93 -11.21 15.94 -5.26
N THR A 94 -10.29 16.00 -4.30
CA THR A 94 -9.12 15.13 -4.26
C THR A 94 -9.51 13.66 -4.13
N VAL A 95 -10.47 13.33 -3.26
CA VAL A 95 -10.94 11.95 -3.09
C VAL A 95 -11.74 11.51 -4.31
N ALA A 96 -12.51 12.41 -4.92
CA ALA A 96 -13.28 12.17 -6.13
C ALA A 96 -12.41 11.74 -7.33
N LEU A 97 -11.14 12.16 -7.40
CA LEU A 97 -10.18 11.65 -8.40
C LEU A 97 -10.04 10.12 -8.37
N GLY A 98 -10.28 9.48 -7.23
CA GLY A 98 -10.31 8.02 -7.12
C GLY A 98 -11.39 7.37 -7.99
N ARG A 99 -12.48 8.08 -8.30
CA ARG A 99 -13.57 7.58 -9.13
C ARG A 99 -13.29 7.66 -10.64
N TYR A 100 -12.18 8.27 -11.06
CA TYR A 100 -11.88 8.51 -12.48
C TYR A 100 -11.91 7.24 -13.34
N ALA A 101 -11.47 6.09 -12.82
CA ALA A 101 -11.52 4.82 -13.54
C ALA A 101 -12.95 4.31 -13.80
N HIS A 102 -13.95 4.78 -13.04
CA HIS A 102 -15.35 4.38 -13.13
C HIS A 102 -16.18 5.29 -14.04
N LEU A 103 -15.73 6.52 -14.31
CA LEU A 103 -16.47 7.47 -15.15
C LEU A 103 -16.66 6.94 -16.57
N GLN A 104 -17.85 7.10 -17.15
CA GLN A 104 -18.17 6.67 -18.51
C GLN A 104 -18.05 7.83 -19.50
N GLY A 105 -16.97 7.86 -20.30
CA GLY A 105 -16.74 8.87 -21.33
C GLY A 105 -15.85 10.03 -20.91
N ALA A 106 -15.37 10.82 -21.89
CA ALA A 106 -14.37 11.87 -21.68
C ALA A 106 -14.91 13.15 -20.96
N PHE A 107 -16.23 13.32 -20.88
CA PHE A 107 -16.92 14.48 -20.27
C PHE A 107 -17.92 14.07 -19.19
N SER A 108 -17.80 12.85 -18.64
CA SER A 108 -18.72 12.40 -17.60
C SER A 108 -18.40 13.07 -16.26
N THR A 109 -19.44 13.58 -15.63
CA THR A 109 -19.42 14.05 -14.24
C THR A 109 -19.61 12.85 -13.29
N LEU A 110 -19.31 13.05 -12.01
CA LEU A 110 -19.62 12.09 -10.97
C LEU A 110 -21.12 11.77 -10.93
N SER A 111 -21.44 10.50 -10.84
CA SER A 111 -22.81 10.07 -10.53
C SER A 111 -23.11 10.30 -9.04
N LYS A 112 -24.40 10.25 -8.66
CA LYS A 112 -24.78 10.29 -7.23
C LYS A 112 -24.13 9.15 -6.42
N GLU A 113 -24.03 7.99 -7.01
CA GLU A 113 -23.37 6.81 -6.40
C GLU A 113 -21.88 7.07 -6.18
N ASP A 114 -21.19 7.72 -7.13
CA ASP A 114 -19.80 8.12 -6.97
C ASP A 114 -19.62 9.15 -5.85
N GLU A 115 -20.51 10.14 -5.76
CA GLU A 115 -20.50 11.13 -4.68
C GLU A 115 -20.72 10.47 -3.31
N GLU A 116 -21.70 9.59 -3.19
CA GLU A 116 -21.95 8.81 -1.95
C GLU A 116 -20.74 7.95 -1.56
N LYS A 117 -20.09 7.32 -2.53
CA LYS A 117 -18.85 6.55 -2.28
C LYS A 117 -17.73 7.45 -1.76
N VAL A 118 -17.53 8.64 -2.34
CA VAL A 118 -16.53 9.62 -1.90
C VAL A 118 -16.81 10.04 -0.45
N LEU A 119 -18.07 10.41 -0.13
CA LEU A 119 -18.46 10.82 1.23
C LEU A 119 -18.28 9.67 2.24
N SER A 120 -18.61 8.46 1.86
CA SER A 120 -18.39 7.25 2.69
C SER A 120 -16.90 7.04 2.97
N CYS A 121 -16.03 7.18 1.96
CA CYS A 121 -14.58 7.05 2.15
C CYS A 121 -14.03 8.16 3.07
N LEU A 122 -14.51 9.40 2.92
CA LEU A 122 -14.15 10.51 3.81
C LEU A 122 -14.59 10.25 5.26
N ASN A 123 -15.78 9.70 5.45
CA ASN A 123 -16.28 9.31 6.77
C ASN A 123 -15.41 8.20 7.38
N THR A 124 -14.98 7.21 6.59
CA THR A 124 -14.12 6.11 7.05
C THR A 124 -12.80 6.61 7.63
N VAL A 125 -12.21 7.66 7.06
CA VAL A 125 -10.94 8.24 7.53
C VAL A 125 -11.13 9.45 8.46
N GLY A 126 -12.37 9.76 8.88
CA GLY A 126 -12.69 10.84 9.82
C GLY A 126 -12.45 12.25 9.25
N LEU A 127 -12.71 12.47 7.96
CA LEU A 127 -12.52 13.76 7.28
C LEU A 127 -13.81 14.33 6.64
N LEU A 128 -14.97 13.77 6.94
CA LEU A 128 -16.23 14.20 6.33
C LEU A 128 -16.51 15.69 6.56
N ASP A 129 -16.31 16.17 7.79
CA ASP A 129 -16.52 17.59 8.15
C ASP A 129 -15.50 18.55 7.50
N SER A 130 -14.43 18.01 6.94
CA SER A 130 -13.39 18.78 6.25
C SER A 130 -13.49 18.72 4.74
N LYS A 131 -14.57 18.17 4.18
CA LYS A 131 -14.72 17.88 2.74
C LYS A 131 -14.53 19.10 1.81
N ASP A 132 -14.92 20.28 2.28
CA ASP A 132 -14.88 21.54 1.53
C ASP A 132 -13.58 22.34 1.76
N ARG A 133 -12.69 21.88 2.66
CA ARG A 133 -11.39 22.52 2.90
C ARG A 133 -10.41 22.24 1.76
N ILE A 134 -9.53 23.19 1.49
CA ILE A 134 -8.45 23.04 0.51
C ILE A 134 -7.35 22.14 1.11
N ILE A 135 -6.85 21.18 0.32
CA ILE A 135 -5.85 20.20 0.80
C ILE A 135 -4.55 20.83 1.29
N ASN A 136 -4.16 21.98 0.75
CA ASN A 136 -2.95 22.70 1.14
C ASN A 136 -3.04 23.30 2.57
N GLU A 137 -4.22 23.34 3.16
CA GLU A 137 -4.45 23.80 4.54
C GLU A 137 -4.42 22.70 5.58
N LEU A 138 -4.21 21.45 5.13
CA LEU A 138 -4.23 20.27 5.99
C LEU A 138 -2.87 20.00 6.61
N SER A 139 -2.88 19.40 7.81
CA SER A 139 -1.67 18.81 8.39
C SER A 139 -1.22 17.59 7.57
N GLY A 140 0.04 17.19 7.68
CA GLY A 140 0.57 16.02 6.98
C GLY A 140 -0.24 14.74 7.24
N GLY A 141 -0.66 14.50 8.49
CA GLY A 141 -1.50 13.36 8.84
C GLY A 141 -2.92 13.44 8.25
N GLN A 142 -3.51 14.65 8.17
CA GLN A 142 -4.78 14.84 7.48
C GLN A 142 -4.65 14.61 5.99
N LEU A 143 -3.60 15.14 5.37
CA LEU A 143 -3.35 14.96 3.93
C LEU A 143 -3.14 13.47 3.58
N GLN A 144 -2.41 12.73 4.42
CA GLN A 144 -2.23 11.29 4.24
C GLN A 144 -3.56 10.52 4.31
N ARG A 145 -4.47 10.92 5.21
CA ARG A 145 -5.83 10.38 5.27
C ARG A 145 -6.67 10.72 4.03
N VAL A 146 -6.48 11.88 3.43
CA VAL A 146 -7.12 12.23 2.14
C VAL A 146 -6.63 11.31 1.02
N TYR A 147 -5.33 11.06 0.94
CA TYR A 147 -4.78 10.14 -0.07
C TYR A 147 -5.25 8.69 0.14
N LEU A 148 -5.37 8.26 1.39
CA LEU A 148 -5.94 6.95 1.71
C LEU A 148 -7.42 6.87 1.30
N ALA A 149 -8.23 7.90 1.60
CA ALA A 149 -9.63 7.97 1.18
C ALA A 149 -9.77 7.97 -0.36
N ARG A 150 -8.87 8.64 -1.08
CA ARG A 150 -8.81 8.60 -2.55
C ARG A 150 -8.56 7.19 -3.07
N ALA A 151 -7.63 6.46 -2.44
CA ALA A 151 -7.35 5.07 -2.80
C ALA A 151 -8.55 4.15 -2.48
N PHE A 152 -9.25 4.35 -1.37
CA PHE A 152 -10.49 3.64 -1.04
C PHE A 152 -11.63 3.98 -2.02
N ALA A 153 -11.75 5.25 -2.44
CA ALA A 153 -12.76 5.68 -3.41
C ALA A 153 -12.57 5.05 -4.79
N GLN A 154 -11.34 4.67 -5.16
CA GLN A 154 -11.08 3.89 -6.37
C GLN A 154 -11.71 2.49 -6.31
N ASP A 155 -12.06 2.01 -5.12
CA ASP A 155 -12.69 0.72 -4.83
C ASP A 155 -11.96 -0.50 -5.43
N PRO A 156 -10.63 -0.59 -5.27
CA PRO A 156 -9.84 -1.63 -5.87
C PRO A 156 -10.07 -2.99 -5.19
N ASP A 157 -9.75 -4.10 -5.86
CA ASP A 157 -9.68 -5.42 -5.26
C ASP A 157 -8.36 -5.60 -4.47
N ILE A 158 -7.29 -4.95 -4.95
CA ILE A 158 -5.96 -4.95 -4.34
C ILE A 158 -5.50 -3.52 -4.12
N LEU A 159 -5.25 -3.15 -2.87
CA LEU A 159 -4.68 -1.87 -2.48
C LEU A 159 -3.19 -2.02 -2.18
N LEU A 160 -2.36 -1.32 -2.92
CA LEU A 160 -0.92 -1.25 -2.72
C LEU A 160 -0.59 0.03 -1.95
N LEU A 161 0.15 -0.10 -0.84
CA LEU A 161 0.54 1.00 0.04
C LEU A 161 2.06 1.12 0.08
N ASP A 162 2.61 2.17 -0.51
CA ASP A 162 4.06 2.43 -0.49
C ASP A 162 4.39 3.40 0.63
N GLU A 163 4.81 2.87 1.77
CA GLU A 163 5.22 3.61 2.97
C GLU A 163 4.15 4.59 3.49
N PRO A 164 2.90 4.16 3.72
CA PRO A 164 1.78 5.05 4.03
C PRO A 164 1.91 5.76 5.39
N THR A 165 2.82 5.32 6.23
CA THR A 165 3.02 5.82 7.61
C THR A 165 4.28 6.69 7.77
N ASN A 166 5.06 6.89 6.70
CA ASN A 166 6.30 7.66 6.79
C ASN A 166 6.05 9.15 7.10
N HIS A 167 6.96 9.74 7.87
CA HIS A 167 6.93 11.14 8.31
C HIS A 167 5.72 11.53 9.16
N LEU A 168 4.98 10.55 9.69
CA LEU A 168 3.85 10.77 10.58
C LEU A 168 4.25 10.48 12.03
N ASP A 169 3.61 11.18 12.97
CA ASP A 169 3.69 10.82 14.38
C ASP A 169 3.03 9.46 14.64
N LEU A 170 3.37 8.82 15.76
CA LEU A 170 2.90 7.47 16.11
C LEU A 170 1.37 7.35 16.12
N LYS A 171 0.66 8.39 16.59
CA LYS A 171 -0.81 8.40 16.61
C LYS A 171 -1.37 8.32 15.20
N CYS A 172 -0.88 9.17 14.30
CA CYS A 172 -1.31 9.17 12.89
C CYS A 172 -0.96 7.85 12.18
N GLN A 173 0.22 7.26 12.47
CA GLN A 173 0.60 5.96 11.92
C GLN A 173 -0.39 4.86 12.31
N ILE A 174 -0.76 4.79 13.59
CA ILE A 174 -1.73 3.81 14.10
C ILE A 174 -3.11 4.05 13.47
N GLU A 175 -3.58 5.30 13.40
CA GLU A 175 -4.86 5.65 12.78
C GLU A 175 -4.95 5.18 11.33
N ILE A 176 -3.92 5.42 10.51
CA ILE A 176 -3.86 4.97 9.11
C ILE A 176 -4.03 3.45 9.02
N LEU A 177 -3.29 2.69 9.83
CA LEU A 177 -3.35 1.22 9.80
C LEU A 177 -4.69 0.68 10.33
N VAL A 178 -5.30 1.36 11.31
CA VAL A 178 -6.65 1.03 11.79
C VAL A 178 -7.67 1.25 10.67
N TYR A 179 -7.61 2.37 9.92
CA TYR A 179 -8.51 2.61 8.78
C TYR A 179 -8.32 1.57 7.68
N VAL A 180 -7.08 1.20 7.36
CA VAL A 180 -6.77 0.15 6.38
C VAL A 180 -7.37 -1.19 6.81
N ASN A 181 -7.14 -1.64 8.06
CA ASN A 181 -7.66 -2.91 8.56
C ASN A 181 -9.19 -2.93 8.62
N LYS A 182 -9.82 -1.82 8.99
CA LYS A 182 -11.28 -1.69 8.95
C LYS A 182 -11.79 -1.85 7.52
N TRP A 183 -11.18 -1.15 6.56
CA TRP A 183 -11.57 -1.20 5.16
C TRP A 183 -11.43 -2.60 4.55
N ILE A 184 -10.34 -3.33 4.86
CA ILE A 184 -10.14 -4.73 4.45
C ILE A 184 -11.31 -5.59 4.92
N LYS A 185 -11.63 -5.53 6.22
CA LYS A 185 -12.64 -6.39 6.84
C LYS A 185 -14.06 -6.10 6.35
N GLU A 186 -14.40 -4.82 6.17
CA GLU A 186 -15.73 -4.40 5.74
C GLU A 186 -15.99 -4.69 4.25
N ASN A 187 -14.93 -4.71 3.42
CA ASN A 187 -15.08 -4.82 1.97
C ASN A 187 -14.46 -6.11 1.38
N ASN A 188 -13.91 -7.00 2.22
CA ASN A 188 -13.20 -8.22 1.79
C ASN A 188 -12.11 -7.94 0.73
N LYS A 189 -11.31 -6.91 0.93
CA LYS A 189 -10.29 -6.45 0.01
C LYS A 189 -8.89 -6.91 0.42
N THR A 190 -7.98 -7.00 -0.54
CA THR A 190 -6.58 -7.38 -0.33
C THR A 190 -5.71 -6.15 -0.19
N VAL A 191 -4.76 -6.17 0.75
CA VAL A 191 -3.77 -5.08 0.91
C VAL A 191 -2.35 -5.64 0.87
N ILE A 192 -1.49 -4.95 0.15
CA ILE A 192 -0.04 -5.20 0.14
C ILE A 192 0.64 -3.89 0.50
N GLY A 193 1.23 -3.82 1.70
CA GLY A 193 1.82 -2.58 2.24
C GLY A 193 3.32 -2.69 2.48
N VAL A 194 4.08 -1.66 2.09
CA VAL A 194 5.46 -1.48 2.53
C VAL A 194 5.44 -0.72 3.86
N LEU A 195 5.95 -1.34 4.92
CA LEU A 195 6.07 -0.73 6.24
C LEU A 195 7.51 -0.84 6.76
N HIS A 196 7.96 0.17 7.51
CA HIS A 196 9.30 0.22 8.09
C HIS A 196 9.35 -0.14 9.58
N ASP A 197 8.31 0.21 10.33
CA ASP A 197 8.24 -0.10 11.76
C ASP A 197 7.79 -1.55 11.96
N LEU A 198 8.70 -2.40 12.43
CA LEU A 198 8.44 -3.81 12.66
C LEU A 198 7.41 -4.07 13.76
N ASN A 199 7.21 -3.14 14.71
CA ASN A 199 6.15 -3.27 15.70
C ASN A 199 4.78 -3.08 15.05
N LEU A 200 4.64 -2.08 14.18
CA LEU A 200 3.41 -1.88 13.42
C LEU A 200 3.15 -3.05 12.47
N VAL A 201 4.17 -3.57 11.79
CA VAL A 201 4.07 -4.77 10.96
C VAL A 201 3.54 -5.95 11.78
N GLN A 202 4.12 -6.20 12.96
CA GLN A 202 3.70 -7.32 13.82
C GLN A 202 2.26 -7.17 14.33
N MET A 203 1.80 -5.93 14.56
CA MET A 203 0.45 -5.66 15.08
C MET A 203 -0.64 -5.68 13.99
N PHE A 204 -0.30 -5.30 12.77
CA PHE A 204 -1.30 -5.02 11.74
C PHE A 204 -1.27 -5.96 10.52
N SER A 205 -0.24 -6.81 10.37
CA SER A 205 -0.10 -7.70 9.22
C SER A 205 -0.49 -9.14 9.54
N GLU A 206 -1.19 -9.80 8.63
CA GLU A 206 -1.50 -11.23 8.71
C GLU A 206 -0.32 -12.06 8.20
N SER A 207 0.33 -11.59 7.14
CA SER A 207 1.53 -12.21 6.60
C SER A 207 2.59 -11.16 6.27
N ILE A 208 3.85 -11.59 6.24
CA ILE A 208 5.00 -10.72 6.01
C ILE A 208 5.87 -11.34 4.93
N LEU A 209 6.28 -10.52 3.96
CA LEU A 209 7.27 -10.84 2.95
C LEU A 209 8.54 -10.04 3.25
N MET A 210 9.64 -10.72 3.55
CA MET A 210 10.93 -10.09 3.83
C MET A 210 11.82 -10.12 2.58
N LEU A 211 12.20 -8.94 2.11
CA LEU A 211 13.08 -8.74 0.96
C LEU A 211 14.49 -8.31 1.38
N LYS A 212 15.49 -8.83 0.67
CA LYS A 212 16.89 -8.36 0.72
C LYS A 212 17.52 -8.50 -0.67
N ASP A 213 18.21 -7.47 -1.13
CA ASP A 213 18.96 -7.46 -2.41
C ASP A 213 18.12 -7.91 -3.62
N GLY A 214 16.82 -7.56 -3.62
CA GLY A 214 15.87 -7.90 -4.67
C GLY A 214 15.28 -9.31 -4.58
N LYS A 215 15.56 -10.09 -3.53
CA LYS A 215 15.11 -11.48 -3.37
C LYS A 215 14.27 -11.66 -2.11
N ILE A 216 13.36 -12.64 -2.14
CA ILE A 216 12.63 -13.08 -0.94
C ILE A 216 13.57 -13.84 -0.03
N VAL A 217 13.69 -13.38 1.22
CA VAL A 217 14.40 -14.11 2.30
C VAL A 217 13.44 -15.01 3.06
N SER A 218 12.23 -14.51 3.32
CA SER A 218 11.20 -15.25 4.06
C SER A 218 9.82 -14.70 3.72
N LEU A 219 8.82 -15.57 3.73
CA LEU A 219 7.40 -15.26 3.57
C LEU A 219 6.60 -16.12 4.54
N GLY A 220 5.68 -15.56 5.27
CA GLY A 220 4.81 -16.26 6.21
C GLY A 220 4.35 -15.38 7.37
N ASP A 221 4.01 -16.02 8.48
CA ASP A 221 3.55 -15.35 9.71
C ASP A 221 4.66 -14.53 10.37
N ALA A 222 4.26 -13.55 11.18
CA ALA A 222 5.20 -12.66 11.89
C ALA A 222 6.23 -13.44 12.75
N LYS A 223 5.81 -14.53 13.40
CA LYS A 223 6.71 -15.35 14.23
C LYS A 223 7.88 -15.91 13.44
N ASP A 224 7.59 -16.42 12.24
CA ASP A 224 8.57 -17.10 11.40
C ASP A 224 9.44 -16.11 10.62
N VAL A 225 8.83 -15.02 10.14
CA VAL A 225 9.55 -14.03 9.31
C VAL A 225 10.40 -13.10 10.17
N LEU A 226 9.89 -12.65 11.34
CA LEU A 226 10.59 -11.76 12.25
C LEU A 226 11.46 -12.52 13.29
N GLU A 227 11.88 -13.73 12.96
CA GLU A 227 12.82 -14.48 13.77
C GLU A 227 14.17 -13.74 13.88
N LYS A 228 14.81 -13.83 15.07
CA LYS A 228 16.03 -13.09 15.41
C LYS A 228 17.15 -13.25 14.37
N GLU A 229 17.44 -14.49 13.97
CA GLU A 229 18.54 -14.77 13.04
C GLU A 229 18.24 -14.25 11.63
N LYS A 230 16.99 -14.32 11.18
CA LYS A 230 16.55 -13.76 9.89
C LYS A 230 16.67 -12.23 9.89
N LEU A 231 16.15 -11.56 10.94
CA LEU A 231 16.29 -10.12 11.09
C LEU A 231 17.76 -9.69 11.09
N LYS A 232 18.61 -10.38 11.86
CA LYS A 232 20.05 -10.11 11.91
C LYS A 232 20.72 -10.31 10.55
N SER A 233 20.35 -11.35 9.80
CA SER A 233 20.90 -11.60 8.46
C SER A 233 20.52 -10.54 7.45
N VAL A 234 19.31 -9.97 7.57
CA VAL A 234 18.77 -8.97 6.64
C VAL A 234 19.22 -7.55 6.99
N TYR A 235 19.16 -7.17 8.26
CA TYR A 235 19.44 -5.79 8.70
C TYR A 235 20.87 -5.61 9.25
N GLY A 236 21.64 -6.68 9.46
CA GLY A 236 23.01 -6.62 9.95
C GLY A 236 23.16 -6.36 11.45
N ILE A 237 22.04 -6.19 12.19
CA ILE A 237 21.99 -5.91 13.63
C ILE A 237 20.96 -6.81 14.33
N ASP A 238 21.14 -7.02 15.63
CA ASP A 238 20.18 -7.75 16.48
C ASP A 238 19.04 -6.81 16.89
N ILE A 239 18.10 -6.58 15.95
CA ILE A 239 16.96 -5.66 16.16
C ILE A 239 16.12 -6.08 17.34
N LYS A 240 15.87 -7.39 17.52
CA LYS A 240 15.02 -7.91 18.59
C LYS A 240 15.59 -7.56 19.97
N ASN A 241 16.88 -7.79 20.17
CA ASN A 241 17.55 -7.45 21.42
C ASN A 241 17.56 -5.93 21.66
N PHE A 242 17.86 -5.16 20.62
CA PHE A 242 17.83 -3.69 20.69
C PHE A 242 16.46 -3.15 21.13
N MET A 243 15.37 -3.66 20.54
CA MET A 243 14.00 -3.24 20.89
C MET A 243 13.64 -3.64 22.33
N LEU A 244 14.01 -4.84 22.77
CA LEU A 244 13.74 -5.30 24.15
C LEU A 244 14.51 -4.47 25.18
N GLU A 245 15.77 -4.12 24.93
CA GLU A 245 16.56 -3.24 25.78
C GLU A 245 15.97 -1.82 25.83
N ALA A 246 15.52 -1.28 24.69
CA ALA A 246 14.88 0.04 24.64
C ALA A 246 13.59 0.05 25.46
N LEU A 247 12.70 -0.95 25.28
CA LEU A 247 11.46 -1.08 26.06
C LEU A 247 11.73 -1.29 27.54
N GLY A 248 12.80 -1.98 27.91
CA GLY A 248 13.21 -2.16 29.31
C GLY A 248 13.56 -0.86 30.03
N LYS A 249 13.90 0.22 29.29
CA LYS A 249 14.21 1.56 29.85
C LYS A 249 12.98 2.43 30.12
N TRP A 250 11.79 1.99 29.72
CA TRP A 250 10.53 2.72 29.93
C TRP A 250 9.89 2.43 31.32
N LYS A 251 10.61 1.74 32.18
CA LYS A 251 10.19 1.40 33.56
C LYS A 251 10.55 2.51 34.53
#